data_2cadd43944c4e6376ea3671bad0a0d87
#
_entry.id   2cadd43944c4e6376ea3671bad0a0d87
#
_cell.length_a   1.000
_cell.length_b   1.000
_cell.length_c   1.000
_cell.angle_alpha   90.00
_cell.angle_beta   90.00
_cell.angle_gamma   90.00
#
_symmetry.space_group_name_H-M   'P 1'
#
loop_
_entity.id
_entity.type
_entity.pdbx_description
1 polymer ?
#
loop_
_entity_poly.entity_id
_entity_poly.type
_entity_poly.pdbx_seq_one_letter_code
_entity_poly.pdbx_strand_id
1 'polypeptide(L)'
;MNLKNKQILVTGGNGFLGKNLVKKLEKIGVSNVFAPSSNEFDLRKQQDCQKIVKHIDIIFHLAGNSGGIGYMGKNPANVFYDNVMMDTQLLHEAKNENIEKFIGLGTVCSYPKFASIPFLEDEIWDGFPDESNAPYGVSK
;
A
#
# COMPACT_ATOMS: atom_id res chain seq x y z
N MET A 1 20.48 -6.31 2.03
CA MET A 1 19.62 -7.40 1.51
C MET A 1 19.86 -7.53 0.01
N ASN A 2 20.11 -8.72 -0.52
CA ASN A 2 20.28 -8.94 -1.97
C ASN A 2 18.90 -9.25 -2.57
N LEU A 3 18.37 -8.36 -3.42
CA LEU A 3 17.06 -8.50 -4.04
C LEU A 3 17.04 -9.35 -5.31
N LYS A 4 18.21 -9.63 -5.91
CA LYS A 4 18.30 -10.22 -7.27
C LYS A 4 17.61 -11.58 -7.41
N ASN A 5 17.63 -12.37 -6.34
CA ASN A 5 17.06 -13.74 -6.34
C ASN A 5 15.70 -13.81 -5.62
N LYS A 6 15.11 -12.68 -5.29
CA LYS A 6 13.83 -12.61 -4.55
C LYS A 6 12.63 -12.54 -5.51
N GLN A 7 11.55 -13.21 -5.12
CA GLN A 7 10.24 -13.05 -5.73
C GLN A 7 9.58 -11.80 -5.13
N ILE A 8 9.40 -10.78 -5.93
CA ILE A 8 8.91 -9.47 -5.46
C ILE A 8 7.52 -9.19 -6.00
N LEU A 9 6.56 -9.00 -5.12
CA LEU A 9 5.24 -8.50 -5.47
C LEU A 9 5.21 -6.96 -5.33
N VAL A 10 4.75 -6.29 -6.38
CA VAL A 10 4.47 -4.84 -6.36
C VAL A 10 2.98 -4.63 -6.62
N THR A 11 2.19 -4.46 -5.58
CA THR A 11 0.78 -4.08 -5.78
C THR A 11 0.69 -2.61 -6.19
N GLY A 12 -0.31 -2.24 -7.00
CA GLY A 12 -0.35 -0.90 -7.57
C GLY A 12 0.77 -0.63 -8.58
N GLY A 13 1.41 -1.68 -9.13
CA GLY A 13 2.52 -1.60 -10.07
C GLY A 13 2.23 -0.81 -11.35
N ASN A 14 0.96 -0.70 -11.74
CA ASN A 14 0.50 0.08 -12.89
C ASN A 14 0.29 1.58 -12.59
N GLY A 15 0.37 1.98 -11.32
CA GLY A 15 0.28 3.37 -10.89
C GLY A 15 1.57 4.17 -11.15
N PHE A 16 1.53 5.46 -10.82
CA PHE A 16 2.68 6.36 -11.03
C PHE A 16 3.93 5.86 -10.29
N LEU A 17 3.83 5.64 -8.99
CA LEU A 17 4.97 5.17 -8.18
C LEU A 17 5.36 3.73 -8.53
N GLY A 18 4.35 2.85 -8.71
CA GLY A 18 4.57 1.43 -9.01
C GLY A 18 5.37 1.21 -10.28
N LYS A 19 5.02 1.88 -11.38
CA LYS A 19 5.77 1.80 -12.65
C LYS A 19 7.25 2.22 -12.50
N ASN A 20 7.52 3.25 -11.71
CA ASN A 20 8.89 3.70 -11.47
C ASN A 20 9.66 2.71 -10.58
N LEU A 21 9.00 2.14 -9.56
CA LEU A 21 9.62 1.11 -8.73
C LEU A 21 9.94 -0.15 -9.51
N VAL A 22 8.99 -0.67 -10.31
CA VAL A 22 9.22 -1.85 -11.17
C VAL A 22 10.42 -1.64 -12.08
N LYS A 23 10.45 -0.53 -12.83
CA LYS A 23 11.59 -0.17 -13.69
C LYS A 23 12.91 -0.08 -12.91
N LYS A 24 12.88 0.43 -11.68
CA LYS A 24 14.09 0.51 -10.85
C LYS A 24 14.57 -0.86 -10.39
N LEU A 25 13.65 -1.74 -9.99
CA LEU A 25 13.97 -3.12 -9.62
C LEU A 25 14.59 -3.88 -10.79
N GLU A 26 14.00 -3.81 -11.97
CA GLU A 26 14.53 -4.40 -13.20
C GLU A 26 15.93 -3.86 -13.53
N LYS A 27 16.11 -2.53 -13.45
CA LYS A 27 17.42 -1.88 -13.72
C LYS A 27 18.54 -2.34 -12.80
N ILE A 28 18.24 -2.70 -11.55
CA ILE A 28 19.22 -3.23 -10.60
C ILE A 28 19.39 -4.75 -10.68
N GLY A 29 18.76 -5.40 -11.67
CA GLY A 29 18.92 -6.81 -11.99
C GLY A 29 18.00 -7.76 -11.20
N VAL A 30 16.86 -7.27 -10.71
CA VAL A 30 15.81 -8.14 -10.17
C VAL A 30 15.00 -8.67 -11.35
N SER A 31 15.00 -10.00 -11.52
CA SER A 31 14.31 -10.67 -12.65
C SER A 31 12.88 -11.10 -12.34
N ASN A 32 12.55 -11.25 -11.05
CA ASN A 32 11.29 -11.84 -10.62
C ASN A 32 10.41 -10.78 -9.94
N VAL A 33 9.90 -9.85 -10.74
CA VAL A 33 8.96 -8.81 -10.27
C VAL A 33 7.56 -9.15 -10.79
N PHE A 34 6.62 -9.37 -9.88
CA PHE A 34 5.22 -9.61 -10.17
C PHE A 34 4.41 -8.34 -9.82
N ALA A 35 3.81 -7.72 -10.84
CA ALA A 35 3.10 -6.45 -10.69
C ALA A 35 1.73 -6.50 -11.39
N PRO A 36 0.78 -7.32 -10.87
CA PRO A 36 -0.51 -7.53 -11.51
C PRO A 36 -1.42 -6.32 -11.39
N SER A 37 -2.43 -6.29 -12.24
CA SER A 37 -3.49 -5.28 -12.21
C SER A 37 -4.60 -5.65 -11.21
N SER A 38 -5.41 -4.65 -10.83
CA SER A 38 -6.59 -4.86 -9.99
C SER A 38 -7.72 -5.65 -10.69
N ASN A 39 -7.66 -5.78 -12.02
CA ASN A 39 -8.59 -6.63 -12.78
C ASN A 39 -8.23 -8.13 -12.66
N GLU A 40 -6.95 -8.44 -12.40
CA GLU A 40 -6.48 -9.80 -12.19
C GLU A 40 -6.65 -10.23 -10.73
N PHE A 41 -6.36 -9.33 -9.78
CA PHE A 41 -6.46 -9.58 -8.34
C PHE A 41 -7.07 -8.36 -7.64
N ASP A 42 -8.26 -8.54 -7.09
CA ASP A 42 -8.92 -7.53 -6.27
C ASP A 42 -8.55 -7.73 -4.81
N LEU A 43 -7.62 -6.91 -4.31
CA LEU A 43 -7.10 -7.02 -2.93
C LEU A 43 -8.15 -6.78 -1.83
N ARG A 44 -9.36 -6.35 -2.18
CA ARG A 44 -10.48 -6.29 -1.25
C ARG A 44 -11.10 -7.68 -1.01
N LYS A 45 -10.68 -8.69 -1.78
CA LYS A 45 -11.11 -10.08 -1.66
C LYS A 45 -10.00 -10.92 -1.06
N GLN A 46 -10.29 -11.52 0.09
CA GLN A 46 -9.33 -12.39 0.78
C GLN A 46 -8.76 -13.49 -0.12
N GLN A 47 -9.61 -14.12 -0.92
CA GLN A 47 -9.19 -15.19 -1.83
C GLN A 47 -8.15 -14.74 -2.87
N ASP A 48 -8.22 -13.49 -3.33
CA ASP A 48 -7.24 -12.94 -4.26
C ASP A 48 -5.95 -12.59 -3.53
N CYS A 49 -6.04 -12.08 -2.28
CA CYS A 49 -4.87 -11.89 -1.44
C CYS A 49 -4.14 -13.21 -1.16
N GLN A 50 -4.87 -14.27 -0.85
CA GLN A 50 -4.30 -15.62 -0.63
C GLN A 50 -3.55 -16.16 -1.85
N LYS A 51 -4.04 -15.87 -3.05
CA LYS A 51 -3.39 -16.34 -4.29
C LYS A 51 -2.15 -15.52 -4.61
N ILE A 52 -2.24 -14.19 -4.48
CA ILE A 52 -1.20 -13.28 -4.96
C ILE A 52 0.07 -13.32 -4.11
N VAL A 53 -0.03 -13.71 -2.82
CA VAL A 53 1.12 -13.77 -1.91
C VAL A 53 1.92 -15.09 -2.01
N LYS A 54 1.42 -16.08 -2.75
CA LYS A 54 2.09 -17.39 -2.87
C LYS A 54 3.44 -17.27 -3.56
N HIS A 55 4.45 -17.90 -2.94
CA HIS A 55 5.83 -17.91 -3.45
C HIS A 55 6.48 -16.53 -3.55
N ILE A 56 5.98 -15.54 -2.81
CA ILE A 56 6.54 -14.21 -2.73
C ILE A 56 7.48 -14.11 -1.52
N ASP A 57 8.61 -13.47 -1.69
CA ASP A 57 9.55 -13.17 -0.60
C ASP A 57 9.32 -11.77 -0.03
N ILE A 58 9.05 -10.80 -0.91
CA ILE A 58 8.96 -9.38 -0.53
C ILE A 58 7.75 -8.75 -1.18
N ILE A 59 7.01 -7.96 -0.43
CA ILE A 59 5.88 -7.18 -0.93
C ILE A 59 6.17 -5.69 -0.81
N PHE A 60 6.01 -4.98 -1.94
CA PHE A 60 5.84 -3.53 -1.97
C PHE A 60 4.36 -3.23 -2.20
N HIS A 61 3.67 -2.81 -1.15
CA HIS A 61 2.25 -2.53 -1.21
C HIS A 61 2.00 -1.05 -1.50
N LEU A 62 1.77 -0.74 -2.79
CA LEU A 62 1.53 0.61 -3.29
C LEU A 62 0.11 0.79 -3.81
N ALA A 63 -0.70 -0.27 -3.81
CA ALA A 63 -2.11 -0.17 -4.16
C ALA A 63 -2.85 0.69 -3.13
N GLY A 64 -3.79 1.47 -3.61
CA GLY A 64 -4.64 2.30 -2.77
C GLY A 64 -5.71 3.02 -3.60
N ASN A 65 -6.87 3.18 -3.01
CA ASN A 65 -7.91 4.06 -3.54
C ASN A 65 -7.62 5.48 -3.03
N SER A 66 -7.06 6.32 -3.89
CA SER A 66 -6.70 7.70 -3.58
C SER A 66 -7.04 8.62 -4.73
N GLY A 67 -7.17 9.92 -4.44
CA GLY A 67 -7.45 10.94 -5.43
C GLY A 67 -7.23 12.34 -4.86
N GLY A 68 -7.59 13.37 -5.59
CA GLY A 68 -7.57 14.73 -5.05
C GLY A 68 -8.65 14.93 -3.97
N ILE A 69 -8.53 16.01 -3.18
CA ILE A 69 -9.44 16.36 -2.08
C ILE A 69 -10.91 16.29 -2.51
N GLY A 70 -11.23 16.74 -3.72
CA GLY A 70 -12.59 16.70 -4.23
C GLY A 70 -13.15 15.28 -4.43
N TYR A 71 -12.31 14.33 -4.83
CA TYR A 71 -12.70 12.92 -4.95
C TYR A 71 -12.88 12.29 -3.56
N MET A 72 -11.91 12.49 -2.67
CA MET A 72 -11.95 11.93 -1.31
C MET A 72 -13.15 12.47 -0.52
N GLY A 73 -13.45 13.77 -0.64
CA GLY A 73 -14.61 14.38 0.02
C GLY A 73 -15.97 13.89 -0.51
N LYS A 74 -16.05 13.47 -1.79
CA LYS A 74 -17.28 12.90 -2.37
C LYS A 74 -17.44 11.40 -2.10
N ASN A 75 -16.36 10.69 -1.80
CA ASN A 75 -16.35 9.23 -1.66
C ASN A 75 -15.69 8.75 -0.35
N PRO A 76 -15.93 9.39 0.80
CA PRO A 76 -15.18 9.11 2.03
C PRO A 76 -15.31 7.65 2.48
N ALA A 77 -16.52 7.08 2.43
CA ALA A 77 -16.77 5.70 2.84
C ALA A 77 -16.05 4.69 1.92
N ASN A 78 -16.11 4.90 0.60
CA ASN A 78 -15.46 4.00 -0.35
C ASN A 78 -13.92 4.06 -0.24
N VAL A 79 -13.37 5.27 -0.08
CA VAL A 79 -11.93 5.47 0.10
C VAL A 79 -11.46 4.76 1.37
N PHE A 80 -12.17 4.94 2.48
CA PHE A 80 -11.83 4.27 3.74
C PHE A 80 -11.93 2.74 3.60
N TYR A 81 -13.10 2.25 3.15
CA TYR A 81 -13.36 0.82 3.03
C TYR A 81 -12.35 0.11 2.12
N ASP A 82 -12.13 0.64 0.92
CA ASP A 82 -11.25 0.00 -0.05
C ASP A 82 -9.82 -0.11 0.48
N ASN A 83 -9.28 0.96 1.08
CA ASN A 83 -7.92 0.94 1.61
C ASN A 83 -7.80 -0.01 2.80
N VAL A 84 -8.68 0.10 3.79
CA VAL A 84 -8.65 -0.80 4.97
C VAL A 84 -8.73 -2.27 4.54
N MET A 85 -9.63 -2.59 3.59
CA MET A 85 -9.76 -3.97 3.11
C MET A 85 -8.52 -4.45 2.37
N MET A 86 -7.96 -3.66 1.48
CA MET A 86 -6.74 -4.03 0.75
C MET A 86 -5.55 -4.22 1.68
N ASP A 87 -5.32 -3.24 2.56
CA ASP A 87 -4.15 -3.21 3.43
C ASP A 87 -4.21 -4.34 4.47
N THR A 88 -5.35 -4.50 5.15
CA THR A 88 -5.50 -5.50 6.21
C THR A 88 -5.51 -6.93 5.67
N GLN A 89 -6.21 -7.21 4.59
CA GLN A 89 -6.27 -8.55 4.01
C GLN A 89 -4.91 -8.98 3.45
N LEU A 90 -4.25 -8.08 2.68
CA LEU A 90 -2.95 -8.42 2.12
C LEU A 90 -1.90 -8.63 3.21
N LEU A 91 -1.89 -7.77 4.24
CA LEU A 91 -0.97 -7.92 5.38
C LEU A 91 -1.22 -9.22 6.16
N HIS A 92 -2.51 -9.57 6.37
CA HIS A 92 -2.88 -10.82 7.03
C HIS A 92 -2.38 -12.05 6.27
N GLU A 93 -2.62 -12.11 4.96
CA GLU A 93 -2.19 -13.23 4.15
C GLU A 93 -0.66 -13.27 3.96
N ALA A 94 -0.01 -12.11 3.89
CA ALA A 94 1.45 -12.02 3.89
C ALA A 94 2.06 -12.61 5.17
N LYS A 95 1.46 -12.34 6.33
CA LYS A 95 1.88 -12.95 7.61
C LYS A 95 1.67 -14.47 7.60
N ASN A 96 0.55 -14.97 7.06
CA ASN A 96 0.25 -16.41 7.02
C ASN A 96 1.23 -17.18 6.11
N GLU A 97 1.66 -16.57 5.00
CA GLU A 97 2.67 -17.13 4.08
C GLU A 97 4.13 -16.89 4.54
N ASN A 98 4.34 -16.28 5.72
CA ASN A 98 5.67 -15.96 6.26
C ASN A 98 6.52 -15.11 5.31
N ILE A 99 5.92 -14.11 4.66
CA ILE A 99 6.63 -13.19 3.77
C ILE A 99 7.79 -12.53 4.53
N GLU A 100 8.97 -12.54 3.93
CA GLU A 100 10.22 -12.07 4.55
C GLU A 100 10.16 -10.56 4.87
N LYS A 101 9.55 -9.77 3.97
CA LYS A 101 9.40 -8.34 4.17
C LYS A 101 8.16 -7.77 3.49
N PHE A 102 7.39 -7.01 4.26
CA PHE A 102 6.25 -6.22 3.78
C PHE A 102 6.57 -4.73 3.92
N ILE A 103 6.50 -3.99 2.83
CA ILE A 103 6.70 -2.54 2.77
C ILE A 103 5.38 -1.90 2.32
N GLY A 104 4.64 -1.34 3.26
CA GLY A 104 3.42 -0.57 2.99
C GLY A 104 3.72 0.91 2.80
N LEU A 105 2.97 1.56 1.92
CA LEU A 105 3.08 3.00 1.73
C LEU A 105 2.06 3.72 2.62
N GLY A 106 2.55 4.45 3.61
CA GLY A 106 1.74 5.36 4.43
C GLY A 106 1.49 6.71 3.75
N THR A 107 0.94 7.65 4.49
CA THR A 107 0.63 9.00 3.97
C THR A 107 0.85 10.07 5.02
N VAL A 108 1.22 11.25 4.58
CA VAL A 108 1.25 12.47 5.43
C VAL A 108 -0.13 12.84 5.95
N CYS A 109 -1.20 12.40 5.27
CA CYS A 109 -2.58 12.62 5.70
C CYS A 109 -2.95 11.86 6.98
N SER A 110 -2.11 10.92 7.44
CA SER A 110 -2.32 10.20 8.71
C SER A 110 -1.89 11.01 9.94
N TYR A 111 -1.08 12.05 9.74
CA TYR A 111 -0.63 12.91 10.85
C TYR A 111 -1.73 13.84 11.35
N PRO A 112 -1.68 14.24 12.62
CA PRO A 112 -2.61 15.21 13.17
C PRO A 112 -2.62 16.52 12.38
N LYS A 113 -3.79 17.13 12.27
CA LYS A 113 -3.98 18.40 11.54
C LYS A 113 -3.03 19.52 11.99
N PHE A 114 -2.66 19.51 13.25
CA PHE A 114 -1.80 20.52 13.87
C PHE A 114 -0.46 19.93 14.33
N ALA A 115 0.01 18.85 13.70
CA ALA A 115 1.32 18.28 13.97
C ALA A 115 2.44 19.30 13.71
N SER A 116 3.53 19.20 14.46
CA SER A 116 4.72 20.03 14.27
C SER A 116 5.38 19.77 12.91
N ILE A 117 6.09 20.75 12.37
CA ILE A 117 6.85 20.62 11.13
C ILE A 117 8.35 20.80 11.44
N PRO A 118 9.20 19.82 11.07
CA PRO A 118 8.92 18.59 10.31
C PRO A 118 8.15 17.57 11.14
N PHE A 119 7.33 16.71 10.48
CA PHE A 119 6.61 15.63 11.13
C PHE A 119 7.56 14.62 11.77
N LEU A 120 7.24 14.19 12.98
CA LEU A 120 7.94 13.14 13.70
C LEU A 120 7.08 11.87 13.73
N GLU A 121 7.69 10.71 13.50
CA GLU A 121 6.93 9.44 13.40
C GLU A 121 6.13 9.14 14.68
N ASP A 122 6.68 9.48 15.86
CA ASP A 122 6.03 9.26 17.14
C ASP A 122 4.78 10.11 17.37
N GLU A 123 4.61 11.21 16.61
CA GLU A 123 3.47 12.15 16.74
C GLU A 123 2.23 11.71 15.94
N ILE A 124 2.29 10.60 15.20
CA ILE A 124 1.18 10.16 14.33
C ILE A 124 -0.12 9.91 15.12
N TRP A 125 -0.01 9.62 16.41
CA TRP A 125 -1.15 9.32 17.28
C TRP A 125 -1.54 10.48 18.22
N ASP A 126 -0.90 11.63 18.11
CA ASP A 126 -1.11 12.76 19.05
C ASP A 126 -2.35 13.62 18.71
N GLY A 127 -3.11 13.21 17.71
CA GLY A 127 -4.33 13.91 17.34
C GLY A 127 -5.03 13.32 16.11
N PHE A 128 -6.09 13.99 15.70
CA PHE A 128 -6.88 13.56 14.54
C PHE A 128 -6.38 14.23 13.24
N PRO A 129 -6.37 13.51 12.12
CA PRO A 129 -6.04 14.06 10.81
C PRO A 129 -6.98 15.19 10.38
N ASP A 130 -6.60 15.95 9.34
CA ASP A 130 -7.48 16.95 8.75
C ASP A 130 -8.76 16.30 8.22
N GLU A 131 -9.91 16.84 8.59
CA GLU A 131 -11.24 16.29 8.34
C GLU A 131 -11.50 16.10 6.84
N SER A 132 -10.90 16.92 6.00
CA SER A 132 -11.08 16.87 4.54
C SER A 132 -10.54 15.58 3.90
N ASN A 133 -9.58 14.92 4.56
CA ASN A 133 -8.96 13.69 4.07
C ASN A 133 -8.80 12.60 5.15
N ALA A 134 -9.40 12.80 6.32
CA ALA A 134 -9.31 11.88 7.45
C ALA A 134 -9.68 10.42 7.10
N PRO A 135 -10.72 10.12 6.31
CA PRO A 135 -11.03 8.75 5.90
C PRO A 135 -9.86 8.07 5.16
N TYR A 136 -9.14 8.81 4.32
CA TYR A 136 -7.93 8.32 3.67
C TYR A 136 -6.76 8.19 4.67
N GLY A 137 -6.50 9.24 5.45
CA GLY A 137 -5.41 9.26 6.42
C GLY A 137 -5.49 8.13 7.44
N VAL A 138 -6.70 7.89 7.99
CA VAL A 138 -6.92 6.82 8.99
C VAL A 138 -6.88 5.42 8.36
N SER A 139 -7.17 5.29 7.06
CA SER A 139 -7.17 4.00 6.38
C SER A 139 -5.77 3.54 5.96
N LYS A 140 -4.76 4.39 6.06
CA LYS A 140 -3.37 4.14 5.64
C LYS A 140 -2.39 4.06 6.80
#